data_ed2aed23dc26897a7abf8b108bb1a31e
#
_entry.id   ed2aed23dc26897a7abf8b108bb1a31e
#
_cell.length_a   1.000
_cell.length_b   1.000
_cell.length_c   1.000
_cell.angle_alpha   90.00
_cell.angle_beta   90.00
_cell.angle_gamma   90.00
#
_symmetry.space_group_name_H-M   'P 1'
#
loop_
_entity.id
_entity.type
_entity.pdbx_description
1 polymer ?
#
loop_
_entity_poly.entity_id
_entity_poly.type
_entity_poly.pdbx_seq_one_letter_code
_entity_poly.pdbx_strand_id
1 'polypeptide(L)'
;MRWKPRSPPPPPEPTADSVWQLHAKLPLSFAHDVCPTDDVCMTDAATTTPESITPQSMTPEDAQRLHAARQSILEQLGKIIVGQEAVIDQILIGLFSRGHVMLEGVPGLAKTLMISTLAKSLDMSFSRVQFTPDLMPADVTGTEIIEEDKTTGQRNFRFMPGPLFANVVLADEINRTPPKTQAALLEAMQEGQVTVGRERHVLPDPFFVLATQNPIEQEGTYPLPEAQQDRFMFKIFVEYPSFDEEFEVARRTTGTTTHEITPVLSAEEITRLQTLVRGVPISDHVIRYALSLVRQTRIGSDGVPDFVDQYVGWGAGPRAVQYLILGGKARALLEGRYHVQTEDIAALAAPVLRHRMVVNFTAESEGITSDQIVDRIIESTPKSEDDLQRDPRFQKIFAA
;
A
#
# COMPACT_ATOMS: atom_id res chain seq x y z
N MET A 1 -42.20 46.22 22.22
CA MET A 1 -40.78 46.17 22.61
C MET A 1 -40.41 44.69 22.78
N ARG A 2 -39.63 44.08 21.85
CA ARG A 2 -39.12 42.69 21.93
C ARG A 2 -37.65 42.77 22.32
N TRP A 3 -37.36 42.17 23.46
CA TRP A 3 -36.01 42.09 24.00
C TRP A 3 -35.21 41.02 23.20
N LYS A 4 -34.02 41.39 22.59
CA LYS A 4 -33.06 40.48 21.98
C LYS A 4 -31.94 40.28 22.99
N PRO A 5 -31.59 39.04 23.34
CA PRO A 5 -30.41 38.80 24.16
C PRO A 5 -29.12 39.08 23.36
N ARG A 6 -28.12 39.71 23.98
CA ARG A 6 -26.79 39.95 23.41
C ARG A 6 -26.01 38.63 23.47
N SER A 7 -25.35 38.29 22.38
CA SER A 7 -24.39 37.19 22.31
C SER A 7 -23.18 37.45 23.20
N PRO A 8 -22.60 36.43 23.87
CA PRO A 8 -21.40 36.56 24.66
C PRO A 8 -20.19 36.91 23.78
N PRO A 9 -19.18 37.58 24.33
CA PRO A 9 -17.94 37.94 23.63
C PRO A 9 -17.16 36.64 23.26
N PRO A 10 -16.35 36.63 22.20
CA PRO A 10 -15.50 35.52 21.84
C PRO A 10 -14.39 35.30 22.86
N PRO A 11 -13.91 34.06 23.07
CA PRO A 11 -12.78 33.77 23.93
C PRO A 11 -11.49 34.40 23.38
N PRO A 12 -10.53 34.77 24.26
CA PRO A 12 -9.25 35.35 23.87
C PRO A 12 -8.42 34.35 23.04
N GLU A 13 -7.73 34.86 22.03
CA GLU A 13 -6.78 34.08 21.21
C GLU A 13 -5.61 33.58 22.08
N PRO A 14 -5.16 32.32 21.90
CA PRO A 14 -4.00 31.82 22.62
C PRO A 14 -2.71 32.49 22.09
N THR A 15 -1.92 33.06 23.01
CA THR A 15 -0.60 33.61 22.71
C THR A 15 0.40 32.46 22.43
N ALA A 16 1.34 32.71 21.51
CA ALA A 16 2.28 31.73 20.95
C ALA A 16 3.19 31.01 21.95
N ASP A 17 3.21 31.39 23.22
CA ASP A 17 4.11 30.85 24.25
C ASP A 17 3.56 29.68 25.07
N SER A 18 2.32 29.24 24.85
CA SER A 18 1.68 28.19 25.66
C SER A 18 1.75 26.78 25.10
N VAL A 19 2.32 26.57 23.91
CA VAL A 19 2.30 25.26 23.23
C VAL A 19 3.52 24.38 23.52
N TRP A 20 4.59 24.89 24.10
CA TRP A 20 5.87 24.18 24.27
C TRP A 20 6.21 23.69 25.68
N GLN A 21 5.32 23.79 26.68
CA GLN A 21 5.62 23.42 28.08
C GLN A 21 4.98 22.10 28.56
N LEU A 22 4.41 21.26 27.72
CA LEU A 22 3.73 20.02 28.15
C LEU A 22 4.48 18.72 27.88
N HIS A 23 5.76 18.76 27.52
CA HIS A 23 6.56 17.53 27.25
C HIS A 23 7.85 17.43 28.10
N ALA A 24 7.80 17.78 29.37
CA ALA A 24 8.92 17.47 30.27
C ALA A 24 8.43 17.30 31.70
N LYS A 25 7.96 16.07 32.06
CA LYS A 25 8.02 15.52 33.44
C LYS A 25 7.26 14.18 33.51
N LEU A 26 7.98 13.09 33.23
CA LEU A 26 7.67 11.79 33.83
C LEU A 26 8.93 11.30 34.55
N PRO A 27 8.87 10.98 35.84
CA PRO A 27 10.03 10.49 36.58
C PRO A 27 10.26 9.01 36.34
N LEU A 28 11.49 8.67 35.96
CA LEU A 28 12.04 7.32 36.05
C LEU A 28 12.31 7.03 37.55
N SER A 29 11.55 6.12 38.13
CA SER A 29 11.95 5.41 39.34
C SER A 29 11.12 4.16 39.48
N PHE A 30 11.72 3.01 39.16
CA PHE A 30 11.37 1.73 39.76
C PHE A 30 12.64 1.13 40.34
N ALA A 31 12.72 1.24 41.67
CA ALA A 31 13.71 0.58 42.49
C ALA A 31 13.36 -0.92 42.63
N HIS A 32 14.41 -1.69 42.73
CA HIS A 32 14.43 -3.12 43.09
C HIS A 32 13.68 -3.37 44.40
N ASP A 33 12.81 -4.39 44.40
CA ASP A 33 12.53 -5.18 45.57
C ASP A 33 12.84 -6.66 45.31
N VAL A 34 13.77 -7.13 46.07
CA VAL A 34 14.27 -8.50 46.19
C VAL A 34 13.32 -9.27 47.09
N CYS A 35 12.84 -10.42 46.67
CA CYS A 35 12.23 -11.44 47.54
C CYS A 35 12.95 -12.76 47.37
N PRO A 36 13.32 -13.42 48.46
CA PRO A 36 14.14 -14.66 48.45
C PRO A 36 13.30 -15.93 48.55
N THR A 37 13.88 -17.01 47.98
CA THR A 37 13.66 -18.44 48.23
C THR A 37 12.29 -19.07 47.97
N ASP A 38 12.18 -20.04 47.09
CA ASP A 38 12.38 -21.47 47.32
C ASP A 38 12.21 -22.32 46.03
N ASP A 39 12.97 -23.38 45.95
CA ASP A 39 13.11 -24.39 44.93
C ASP A 39 11.81 -25.02 44.41
N VAL A 40 11.56 -24.96 43.08
CA VAL A 40 10.83 -26.01 42.37
C VAL A 40 11.44 -26.24 41.00
N CYS A 41 11.77 -27.49 40.77
CA CYS A 41 12.36 -28.16 39.63
C CYS A 41 11.80 -27.64 38.27
N MET A 42 12.70 -27.09 37.46
CA MET A 42 12.43 -26.71 36.06
C MET A 42 12.64 -27.91 35.14
N THR A 43 11.61 -28.34 34.47
CA THR A 43 11.72 -29.14 33.26
C THR A 43 11.98 -28.20 32.09
N ASP A 44 13.06 -28.44 31.34
CA ASP A 44 13.51 -27.70 30.18
C ASP A 44 12.40 -27.60 29.09
N ALA A 45 11.79 -26.44 28.99
CA ALA A 45 11.11 -26.01 27.76
C ALA A 45 12.13 -25.22 26.95
N ALA A 46 12.63 -25.82 25.89
CA ALA A 46 13.54 -25.21 24.94
C ALA A 46 12.89 -23.90 24.37
N THR A 47 13.36 -22.79 24.88
CA THR A 47 13.07 -21.46 24.32
C THR A 47 13.85 -21.35 23.01
N THR A 48 13.23 -21.67 21.89
CA THR A 48 13.75 -21.34 20.56
C THR A 48 13.69 -19.82 20.42
N THR A 49 14.81 -19.18 20.69
CA THR A 49 15.07 -17.80 20.26
C THR A 49 14.89 -17.75 18.75
N PRO A 50 14.10 -16.81 18.20
CA PRO A 50 14.05 -16.65 16.74
C PRO A 50 15.47 -16.30 16.26
N GLU A 51 16.02 -17.14 15.39
CA GLU A 51 17.29 -16.88 14.71
C GLU A 51 17.22 -15.48 14.12
N SER A 52 18.15 -14.62 14.52
CA SER A 52 18.38 -13.34 13.89
C SER A 52 18.71 -13.59 12.43
N ILE A 53 17.78 -13.32 11.53
CA ILE A 53 17.97 -13.36 10.08
C ILE A 53 19.03 -12.30 9.77
N THR A 54 20.27 -12.73 9.69
CA THR A 54 21.34 -11.91 9.08
C THR A 54 20.87 -11.54 7.68
N PRO A 55 20.96 -10.27 7.27
CA PRO A 55 20.58 -9.88 5.91
C PRO A 55 21.42 -10.72 4.94
N GLN A 56 20.80 -11.70 4.29
CA GLN A 56 21.47 -12.44 3.22
C GLN A 56 21.76 -11.41 2.13
N SER A 57 23.03 -11.24 1.80
CA SER A 57 23.45 -10.39 0.70
C SER A 57 22.84 -10.95 -0.58
N MET A 58 22.08 -10.11 -1.27
CA MET A 58 21.44 -10.47 -2.52
C MET A 58 22.50 -10.89 -3.54
N THR A 59 22.25 -12.02 -4.21
CA THR A 59 23.12 -12.52 -5.27
C THR A 59 22.56 -12.19 -6.65
N PRO A 60 23.43 -12.17 -7.69
CA PRO A 60 22.98 -12.06 -9.07
C PRO A 60 21.93 -13.12 -9.46
N GLU A 61 22.04 -14.31 -8.89
CA GLU A 61 21.12 -15.42 -9.14
C GLU A 61 19.72 -15.14 -8.62
N ASP A 62 19.58 -14.44 -7.48
CA ASP A 62 18.29 -14.09 -6.90
C ASP A 62 17.52 -13.11 -7.82
N ALA A 63 18.21 -12.14 -8.43
CA ALA A 63 17.57 -11.22 -9.37
C ALA A 63 17.15 -11.94 -10.68
N GLN A 64 18.01 -12.82 -11.20
CA GLN A 64 17.66 -13.63 -12.37
C GLN A 64 16.45 -14.52 -12.07
N ARG A 65 16.39 -15.11 -10.86
CA ARG A 65 15.25 -15.93 -10.43
C ARG A 65 13.96 -15.12 -10.39
N LEU A 66 13.99 -13.89 -9.83
CA LEU A 66 12.80 -13.05 -9.76
C LEU A 66 12.35 -12.58 -11.16
N HIS A 67 13.32 -12.25 -12.03
CA HIS A 67 13.02 -11.91 -13.42
C HIS A 67 12.39 -13.09 -14.19
N ALA A 68 12.93 -14.30 -14.05
CA ALA A 68 12.38 -15.50 -14.66
C ALA A 68 10.97 -15.82 -14.10
N ALA A 69 10.78 -15.66 -12.78
CA ALA A 69 9.47 -15.83 -12.16
C ALA A 69 8.44 -14.82 -12.71
N ARG A 70 8.81 -13.54 -12.88
CA ARG A 70 7.95 -12.53 -13.52
C ARG A 70 7.52 -12.97 -14.91
N GLN A 71 8.46 -13.42 -15.75
CA GLN A 71 8.14 -13.88 -17.11
C GLN A 71 7.17 -15.06 -17.09
N SER A 72 7.42 -16.04 -16.22
CA SER A 72 6.53 -17.20 -16.06
C SER A 72 5.14 -16.80 -15.55
N ILE A 73 5.05 -15.85 -14.61
CA ILE A 73 3.76 -15.33 -14.11
C ILE A 73 3.00 -14.65 -15.26
N LEU A 74 3.65 -13.77 -16.02
CA LEU A 74 3.03 -13.10 -17.17
C LEU A 74 2.55 -14.12 -18.23
N GLU A 75 3.31 -15.18 -18.49
CA GLU A 75 2.91 -16.25 -19.37
C GLU A 75 1.66 -16.99 -18.85
N GLN A 76 1.63 -17.33 -17.55
CA GLN A 76 0.45 -17.99 -16.96
C GLN A 76 -0.78 -17.07 -17.02
N LEU A 77 -0.64 -15.78 -16.65
CA LEU A 77 -1.76 -14.85 -16.72
C LEU A 77 -2.21 -14.61 -18.16
N GLY A 78 -1.28 -14.51 -19.13
CA GLY A 78 -1.57 -14.31 -20.55
C GLY A 78 -2.41 -15.44 -21.20
N LYS A 79 -2.51 -16.61 -20.55
CA LYS A 79 -3.44 -17.68 -20.97
C LYS A 79 -4.91 -17.28 -20.80
N ILE A 80 -5.20 -16.43 -19.79
CA ILE A 80 -6.58 -16.06 -19.40
C ILE A 80 -6.81 -14.57 -19.64
N ILE A 81 -5.85 -13.72 -19.30
CA ILE A 81 -5.93 -12.26 -19.39
C ILE A 81 -5.27 -11.82 -20.70
N VAL A 82 -5.95 -10.95 -21.44
CA VAL A 82 -5.42 -10.34 -22.65
C VAL A 82 -5.01 -8.91 -22.33
N GLY A 83 -3.79 -8.53 -22.69
CA GLY A 83 -3.25 -7.21 -22.36
C GLY A 83 -3.02 -7.00 -20.86
N GLN A 84 -3.07 -5.74 -20.41
CA GLN A 84 -2.94 -5.33 -18.99
C GLN A 84 -1.56 -5.67 -18.38
N GLU A 85 -0.52 -5.92 -19.17
CA GLU A 85 0.82 -6.28 -18.66
C GLU A 85 1.38 -5.20 -17.72
N ALA A 86 1.20 -3.93 -18.06
CA ALA A 86 1.65 -2.82 -17.23
C ALA A 86 0.95 -2.78 -15.86
N VAL A 87 -0.34 -3.14 -15.81
CA VAL A 87 -1.11 -3.24 -14.56
C VAL A 87 -0.58 -4.41 -13.72
N ILE A 88 -0.36 -5.56 -14.34
CA ILE A 88 0.18 -6.75 -13.69
C ILE A 88 1.57 -6.47 -13.12
N ASP A 89 2.45 -5.81 -13.87
CA ASP A 89 3.79 -5.43 -13.41
C ASP A 89 3.72 -4.52 -12.18
N GLN A 90 2.86 -3.52 -12.18
CA GLN A 90 2.69 -2.64 -11.02
C GLN A 90 2.14 -3.40 -9.81
N ILE A 91 1.23 -4.35 -10.00
CA ILE A 91 0.72 -5.21 -8.93
C ILE A 91 1.86 -6.08 -8.36
N LEU A 92 2.69 -6.69 -9.22
CA LEU A 92 3.84 -7.48 -8.79
C LEU A 92 4.87 -6.63 -8.03
N ILE A 93 5.17 -5.41 -8.51
CA ILE A 93 6.05 -4.47 -7.79
C ILE A 93 5.46 -4.17 -6.40
N GLY A 94 4.15 -3.93 -6.30
CA GLY A 94 3.46 -3.72 -5.03
C GLY A 94 3.60 -4.93 -4.09
N LEU A 95 3.33 -6.13 -4.59
CA LEU A 95 3.46 -7.37 -3.83
C LEU A 95 4.87 -7.58 -3.30
N PHE A 96 5.90 -7.50 -4.16
CA PHE A 96 7.29 -7.73 -3.76
C PHE A 96 7.85 -6.62 -2.87
N SER A 97 7.24 -5.44 -2.88
CA SER A 97 7.56 -4.32 -1.98
C SER A 97 6.87 -4.41 -0.61
N ARG A 98 6.04 -5.42 -0.35
CA ARG A 98 5.10 -5.50 0.80
C ARG A 98 4.17 -4.30 0.87
N GLY A 99 3.78 -3.74 -0.28
CA GLY A 99 2.84 -2.64 -0.39
C GLY A 99 1.46 -3.16 -0.81
N HIS A 100 0.40 -2.45 -0.42
CA HIS A 100 -0.95 -2.72 -0.88
C HIS A 100 -1.30 -1.83 -2.07
N VAL A 101 -2.24 -2.24 -2.91
CA VAL A 101 -2.51 -1.57 -4.18
C VAL A 101 -3.99 -1.22 -4.30
N MET A 102 -4.28 -0.05 -4.84
CA MET A 102 -5.63 0.38 -5.20
C MET A 102 -5.76 0.40 -6.72
N LEU A 103 -6.79 -0.26 -7.24
CA LEU A 103 -7.13 -0.31 -8.65
C LEU A 103 -8.35 0.56 -8.91
N GLU A 104 -8.22 1.53 -9.79
CA GLU A 104 -9.34 2.34 -10.24
C GLU A 104 -9.66 2.02 -11.70
N GLY A 105 -10.92 1.77 -11.99
CA GLY A 105 -11.35 1.48 -13.35
C GLY A 105 -12.81 1.06 -13.37
N VAL A 106 -13.42 1.19 -14.54
CA VAL A 106 -14.83 0.87 -14.76
C VAL A 106 -15.14 -0.61 -14.51
N PRO A 107 -16.40 -0.96 -14.21
CA PRO A 107 -16.82 -2.35 -14.10
C PRO A 107 -16.59 -3.12 -15.41
N GLY A 108 -16.40 -4.44 -15.32
CA GLY A 108 -16.27 -5.30 -16.50
C GLY A 108 -14.87 -5.47 -17.06
N LEU A 109 -13.85 -4.79 -16.54
CA LEU A 109 -12.45 -4.92 -16.99
C LEU A 109 -11.70 -6.11 -16.37
N ALA A 110 -12.39 -7.18 -16.04
CA ALA A 110 -11.84 -8.44 -15.53
C ALA A 110 -10.90 -8.33 -14.32
N LYS A 111 -10.98 -7.24 -13.51
CA LYS A 111 -10.14 -7.01 -12.32
C LYS A 111 -10.13 -8.21 -11.37
N THR A 112 -11.31 -8.73 -11.02
CA THR A 112 -11.45 -9.89 -10.14
C THR A 112 -10.81 -11.14 -10.74
N LEU A 113 -11.00 -11.38 -12.06
CA LEU A 113 -10.42 -12.51 -12.75
C LEU A 113 -8.89 -12.43 -12.77
N MET A 114 -8.33 -11.26 -13.06
CA MET A 114 -6.89 -11.00 -13.05
C MET A 114 -6.28 -11.29 -11.67
N ILE A 115 -6.88 -10.76 -10.60
CA ILE A 115 -6.35 -10.93 -9.24
C ILE A 115 -6.46 -12.39 -8.77
N SER A 116 -7.59 -13.05 -9.02
CA SER A 116 -7.76 -14.46 -8.65
C SER A 116 -6.82 -15.38 -9.43
N THR A 117 -6.55 -15.07 -10.69
CA THR A 117 -5.59 -15.80 -11.52
C THR A 117 -4.15 -15.58 -11.04
N LEU A 118 -3.82 -14.34 -10.66
CA LEU A 118 -2.53 -14.01 -10.07
C LEU A 118 -2.31 -14.78 -8.76
N ALA A 119 -3.28 -14.78 -7.85
CA ALA A 119 -3.18 -15.53 -6.59
C ALA A 119 -2.95 -17.02 -6.79
N LYS A 120 -3.62 -17.64 -7.79
CA LYS A 120 -3.40 -19.03 -8.18
C LYS A 120 -1.99 -19.27 -8.73
N SER A 121 -1.45 -18.34 -9.54
CA SER A 121 -0.09 -18.46 -10.08
C SER A 121 0.99 -18.32 -9.02
N LEU A 122 0.65 -17.79 -7.85
CA LEU A 122 1.53 -17.56 -6.70
C LEU A 122 1.27 -18.53 -5.54
N ASP A 123 0.49 -19.59 -5.75
CA ASP A 123 0.08 -20.56 -4.73
C ASP A 123 -0.34 -19.90 -3.40
N MET A 124 -1.11 -18.82 -3.51
CA MET A 124 -1.59 -18.04 -2.38
C MET A 124 -3.09 -18.20 -2.20
N SER A 125 -3.53 -18.26 -0.95
CA SER A 125 -4.95 -18.22 -0.62
C SER A 125 -5.56 -16.89 -1.04
N PHE A 126 -6.75 -16.94 -1.67
CA PHE A 126 -7.46 -15.79 -2.20
C PHE A 126 -8.83 -15.64 -1.55
N SER A 127 -9.14 -14.42 -1.16
CA SER A 127 -10.47 -14.03 -0.68
C SER A 127 -10.96 -12.78 -1.39
N ARG A 128 -12.25 -12.76 -1.73
CA ARG A 128 -12.92 -11.58 -2.28
C ARG A 128 -13.98 -11.09 -1.31
N VAL A 129 -13.93 -9.82 -0.97
CA VAL A 129 -14.94 -9.12 -0.16
C VAL A 129 -15.56 -8.04 -1.02
N GLN A 130 -16.87 -8.16 -1.27
CA GLN A 130 -17.63 -7.09 -1.92
C GLN A 130 -18.06 -6.10 -0.84
N PHE A 131 -17.57 -4.87 -0.93
CA PHE A 131 -17.89 -3.81 0.01
C PHE A 131 -19.27 -3.21 -0.34
N THR A 132 -20.24 -3.45 0.54
CA THR A 132 -21.61 -2.97 0.40
C THR A 132 -21.96 -2.02 1.55
N PRO A 133 -22.99 -1.16 1.41
CA PRO A 133 -23.34 -0.20 2.46
C PRO A 133 -23.70 -0.81 3.83
N ASP A 134 -24.12 -2.05 3.84
CA ASP A 134 -24.53 -2.81 5.03
C ASP A 134 -23.40 -3.66 5.64
N LEU A 135 -22.24 -3.74 4.98
CA LEU A 135 -21.11 -4.55 5.45
C LEU A 135 -20.54 -4.00 6.77
N MET A 136 -20.48 -4.87 7.77
CA MET A 136 -19.94 -4.53 9.09
C MET A 136 -18.45 -4.91 9.24
N PRO A 137 -17.69 -4.25 10.12
CA PRO A 137 -16.30 -4.63 10.41
C PRO A 137 -16.12 -6.11 10.75
N ALA A 138 -17.01 -6.68 11.54
CA ALA A 138 -16.98 -8.09 11.94
C ALA A 138 -17.15 -9.08 10.77
N ASP A 139 -17.84 -8.67 9.70
CA ASP A 139 -17.98 -9.49 8.49
C ASP A 139 -16.65 -9.61 7.74
N VAL A 140 -15.75 -8.66 7.93
CA VAL A 140 -14.43 -8.59 7.28
C VAL A 140 -13.35 -9.19 8.16
N THR A 141 -13.31 -8.83 9.45
CA THR A 141 -12.27 -9.25 10.41
C THR A 141 -12.56 -10.61 11.04
N GLY A 142 -13.81 -11.04 11.03
CA GLY A 142 -14.26 -12.20 11.80
C GLY A 142 -14.88 -11.82 13.16
N THR A 143 -15.42 -12.81 13.85
CA THR A 143 -16.16 -12.62 15.07
C THR A 143 -15.92 -13.76 16.07
N GLU A 144 -16.15 -13.49 17.36
CA GLU A 144 -16.22 -14.55 18.38
C GLU A 144 -17.65 -15.15 18.42
N ILE A 145 -17.72 -16.46 18.35
CA ILE A 145 -18.96 -17.22 18.53
C ILE A 145 -18.92 -17.98 19.86
N ILE A 146 -20.08 -18.14 20.50
CA ILE A 146 -20.21 -18.99 21.68
C ILE A 146 -20.50 -20.40 21.19
N GLU A 147 -19.62 -21.34 21.45
CA GLU A 147 -19.80 -22.76 21.18
C GLU A 147 -20.08 -23.49 22.49
N GLU A 148 -21.18 -24.21 22.54
CA GLU A 148 -21.55 -25.05 23.71
C GLU A 148 -21.10 -26.48 23.44
N ASP A 149 -20.16 -26.97 24.26
CA ASP A 149 -19.76 -28.36 24.22
C ASP A 149 -20.95 -29.24 24.68
N LYS A 150 -21.51 -30.01 23.77
CA LYS A 150 -22.68 -30.87 23.99
C LYS A 150 -22.42 -31.95 25.04
N THR A 151 -21.14 -32.25 25.36
CA THR A 151 -20.76 -33.30 26.31
C THR A 151 -20.64 -32.77 27.74
N THR A 152 -20.10 -31.56 27.88
CA THR A 152 -19.78 -30.93 29.17
C THR A 152 -20.76 -29.82 29.55
N GLY A 153 -21.56 -29.28 28.59
CA GLY A 153 -22.43 -28.11 28.79
C GLY A 153 -21.63 -26.80 28.98
N GLN A 154 -20.31 -26.80 28.82
CA GLN A 154 -19.50 -25.61 28.95
C GLN A 154 -19.63 -24.75 27.69
N ARG A 155 -19.66 -23.42 27.88
CA ARG A 155 -19.66 -22.42 26.83
C ARG A 155 -18.26 -21.84 26.67
N ASN A 156 -17.71 -22.02 25.49
CA ASN A 156 -16.40 -21.48 25.13
C ASN A 156 -16.55 -20.45 24.02
N PHE A 157 -15.76 -19.38 24.09
CA PHE A 157 -15.64 -18.45 22.96
C PHE A 157 -14.69 -19.07 21.94
N ARG A 158 -15.12 -19.07 20.67
CA ARG A 158 -14.29 -19.50 19.55
C ARG A 158 -14.24 -18.39 18.51
N PHE A 159 -13.04 -18.01 18.13
CA PHE A 159 -12.86 -17.09 17.02
C PHE A 159 -13.19 -17.76 15.68
N MET A 160 -14.06 -17.11 14.90
CA MET A 160 -14.35 -17.47 13.53
C MET A 160 -13.66 -16.45 12.61
N PRO A 161 -12.59 -16.83 11.87
CA PRO A 161 -11.86 -15.91 11.03
C PRO A 161 -12.74 -15.39 9.89
N GLY A 162 -12.61 -14.10 9.62
CA GLY A 162 -13.26 -13.45 8.49
C GLY A 162 -12.43 -13.58 7.20
N PRO A 163 -12.92 -13.01 6.09
CA PRO A 163 -12.27 -13.09 4.79
C PRO A 163 -10.89 -12.41 4.71
N LEU A 164 -10.47 -11.62 5.70
CA LEU A 164 -9.11 -11.06 5.77
C LEU A 164 -8.04 -12.13 6.03
N PHE A 165 -8.42 -13.34 6.49
CA PHE A 165 -7.47 -14.42 6.76
C PHE A 165 -7.12 -15.19 5.48
N ALA A 166 -6.67 -14.44 4.46
CA ALA A 166 -6.11 -14.95 3.22
C ALA A 166 -4.86 -14.15 2.86
N ASN A 167 -3.96 -14.75 2.06
CA ASN A 167 -2.75 -14.07 1.60
C ASN A 167 -3.07 -12.91 0.65
N VAL A 168 -4.00 -13.11 -0.27
CA VAL A 168 -4.47 -12.10 -1.22
C VAL A 168 -5.93 -11.80 -0.96
N VAL A 169 -6.21 -10.55 -0.60
CA VAL A 169 -7.56 -10.07 -0.34
C VAL A 169 -7.92 -9.03 -1.40
N LEU A 170 -8.98 -9.30 -2.15
CA LEU A 170 -9.62 -8.33 -3.03
C LEU A 170 -10.75 -7.63 -2.28
N ALA A 171 -10.53 -6.37 -1.91
CA ALA A 171 -11.55 -5.48 -1.36
C ALA A 171 -12.26 -4.77 -2.53
N ASP A 172 -13.35 -5.36 -3.01
CA ASP A 172 -14.02 -4.88 -4.21
C ASP A 172 -15.01 -3.75 -3.87
N GLU A 173 -14.91 -2.62 -4.58
CA GLU A 173 -15.72 -1.40 -4.39
C GLU A 173 -15.63 -0.83 -2.96
N ILE A 174 -14.40 -0.66 -2.44
CA ILE A 174 -14.15 -0.21 -1.06
C ILE A 174 -14.87 1.10 -0.69
N ASN A 175 -15.11 1.97 -1.67
CA ASN A 175 -15.80 3.24 -1.49
C ASN A 175 -17.33 3.13 -1.28
N ARG A 176 -17.93 1.93 -1.36
CA ARG A 176 -19.37 1.73 -1.12
C ARG A 176 -19.73 1.45 0.34
N THR A 177 -18.75 1.21 1.18
CA THR A 177 -18.94 0.87 2.58
C THR A 177 -18.65 2.05 3.51
N PRO A 178 -19.38 2.19 4.63
CA PRO A 178 -19.14 3.26 5.61
C PRO A 178 -17.69 3.29 6.14
N PRO A 179 -17.18 4.45 6.57
CA PRO A 179 -15.79 4.64 6.99
C PRO A 179 -15.32 3.70 8.11
N LYS A 180 -16.23 3.21 8.97
CA LYS A 180 -15.89 2.29 10.06
C LYS A 180 -15.38 0.94 9.55
N THR A 181 -16.00 0.40 8.51
CA THR A 181 -15.59 -0.88 7.90
C THR A 181 -14.33 -0.70 7.03
N GLN A 182 -14.23 0.43 6.32
CA GLN A 182 -12.98 0.80 5.62
C GLN A 182 -11.80 0.86 6.61
N ALA A 183 -11.99 1.49 7.78
CA ALA A 183 -10.95 1.63 8.80
C ALA A 183 -10.45 0.27 9.31
N ALA A 184 -11.32 -0.73 9.48
CA ALA A 184 -10.93 -2.07 9.92
C ALA A 184 -9.99 -2.77 8.91
N LEU A 185 -10.26 -2.65 7.60
CA LEU A 185 -9.35 -3.15 6.56
C LEU A 185 -8.02 -2.41 6.59
N LEU A 186 -8.04 -1.08 6.69
CA LEU A 186 -6.83 -0.25 6.68
C LEU A 186 -5.96 -0.44 7.92
N GLU A 187 -6.56 -0.78 9.08
CA GLU A 187 -5.83 -1.19 10.27
C GLU A 187 -5.14 -2.54 10.06
N ALA A 188 -5.88 -3.54 9.55
CA ALA A 188 -5.33 -4.85 9.21
C ALA A 188 -4.15 -4.77 8.24
N MET A 189 -4.21 -3.88 7.24
CA MET A 189 -3.12 -3.62 6.30
C MET A 189 -1.85 -3.08 6.96
N GLN A 190 -1.99 -2.27 8.01
CA GLN A 190 -0.84 -1.66 8.68
C GLN A 190 -0.22 -2.55 9.75
N GLU A 191 -1.07 -3.22 10.52
CA GLU A 191 -0.65 -3.98 11.69
C GLU A 191 -0.32 -5.44 11.35
N GLY A 192 -0.76 -5.96 10.18
CA GLY A 192 -0.64 -7.38 9.82
C GLY A 192 -1.42 -8.31 10.77
N GLN A 193 -2.36 -7.76 11.51
CA GLN A 193 -3.17 -8.46 12.49
C GLN A 193 -4.53 -7.77 12.65
N VAL A 194 -5.50 -8.49 13.20
CA VAL A 194 -6.79 -7.94 13.62
C VAL A 194 -7.00 -8.18 15.11
N THR A 195 -7.71 -7.27 15.77
CA THR A 195 -8.10 -7.42 17.18
C THR A 195 -9.59 -7.70 17.24
N VAL A 196 -9.97 -8.88 17.75
CA VAL A 196 -11.37 -9.26 17.95
C VAL A 196 -11.58 -9.59 19.43
N GLY A 197 -12.57 -8.95 20.04
CA GLY A 197 -12.74 -9.04 21.50
C GLY A 197 -11.53 -8.48 22.25
N ARG A 198 -10.74 -9.35 22.86
CA ARG A 198 -9.50 -9.00 23.58
C ARG A 198 -8.25 -9.66 23.00
N GLU A 199 -8.43 -10.47 21.97
CA GLU A 199 -7.35 -11.27 21.40
C GLU A 199 -6.86 -10.68 20.08
N ARG A 200 -5.56 -10.85 19.82
CA ARG A 200 -4.93 -10.46 18.57
C ARG A 200 -4.75 -11.68 17.69
N HIS A 201 -5.20 -11.59 16.46
CA HIS A 201 -5.11 -12.65 15.47
C HIS A 201 -4.22 -12.17 14.32
N VAL A 202 -3.08 -12.84 14.14
CA VAL A 202 -2.10 -12.52 13.10
C VAL A 202 -2.65 -12.96 11.74
N LEU A 203 -2.48 -12.11 10.73
CA LEU A 203 -2.86 -12.42 9.35
C LEU A 203 -1.78 -13.28 8.67
N PRO A 204 -2.12 -14.01 7.59
CA PRO A 204 -1.16 -14.78 6.83
C PRO A 204 0.00 -13.91 6.28
N ASP A 205 1.22 -14.44 6.23
CA ASP A 205 2.36 -13.78 5.57
C ASP A 205 2.76 -14.59 4.32
N PRO A 206 2.81 -13.96 3.13
CA PRO A 206 2.56 -12.55 2.83
C PRO A 206 1.07 -12.18 2.90
N PHE A 207 0.77 -10.95 3.36
CA PHE A 207 -0.57 -10.37 3.32
C PHE A 207 -0.63 -9.24 2.31
N PHE A 208 -1.47 -9.38 1.30
CA PHE A 208 -1.55 -8.44 0.19
C PHE A 208 -3.00 -8.05 -0.10
N VAL A 209 -3.30 -6.76 0.01
CA VAL A 209 -4.64 -6.22 -0.27
C VAL A 209 -4.61 -5.48 -1.60
N LEU A 210 -5.58 -5.83 -2.46
CA LEU A 210 -5.94 -5.07 -3.64
C LEU A 210 -7.34 -4.51 -3.40
N ALA A 211 -7.46 -3.19 -3.32
CA ALA A 211 -8.75 -2.52 -3.23
C ALA A 211 -9.17 -2.04 -4.61
N THR A 212 -10.47 -2.14 -4.95
CA THR A 212 -10.97 -1.54 -6.18
C THR A 212 -11.86 -0.34 -5.87
N GLN A 213 -11.83 0.64 -6.77
CA GLN A 213 -12.75 1.75 -6.81
C GLN A 213 -13.38 1.89 -8.20
N ASN A 214 -14.66 2.21 -8.22
CA ASN A 214 -15.38 2.53 -9.45
C ASN A 214 -15.51 4.05 -9.55
N PRO A 215 -14.88 4.72 -10.53
CA PRO A 215 -14.93 6.18 -10.65
C PRO A 215 -16.29 6.71 -11.11
N ILE A 216 -17.14 5.88 -11.71
CA ILE A 216 -18.42 6.30 -12.29
C ILE A 216 -19.51 6.38 -11.22
N GLU A 217 -19.45 5.51 -10.21
CA GLU A 217 -20.46 5.48 -9.15
C GLU A 217 -20.17 6.52 -8.09
N GLN A 218 -20.96 7.60 -8.09
CA GLN A 218 -20.87 8.69 -7.11
C GLN A 218 -21.98 8.61 -6.06
N GLU A 219 -23.16 8.09 -6.40
CA GLU A 219 -24.28 7.97 -5.46
C GLU A 219 -24.07 6.83 -4.47
N GLY A 220 -24.29 7.10 -3.18
CA GLY A 220 -24.15 6.10 -2.11
C GLY A 220 -22.70 5.67 -1.82
N THR A 221 -21.70 6.47 -2.24
CA THR A 221 -20.29 6.19 -1.98
C THR A 221 -19.74 7.03 -0.83
N TYR A 222 -18.73 6.46 -0.16
CA TYR A 222 -17.93 7.09 0.88
C TYR A 222 -16.48 7.14 0.39
N PRO A 223 -16.04 8.25 -0.22
CA PRO A 223 -14.67 8.35 -0.72
C PRO A 223 -13.68 8.17 0.44
N LEU A 224 -12.57 7.47 0.14
CA LEU A 224 -11.50 7.35 1.13
C LEU A 224 -10.83 8.72 1.31
N PRO A 225 -10.69 9.22 2.55
CA PRO A 225 -9.86 10.38 2.84
C PRO A 225 -8.41 10.18 2.38
N GLU A 226 -7.72 11.26 2.05
CA GLU A 226 -6.34 11.25 1.54
C GLU A 226 -5.38 10.53 2.49
N ALA A 227 -5.54 10.72 3.80
CA ALA A 227 -4.74 10.04 4.83
C ALA A 227 -4.93 8.51 4.83
N GLN A 228 -6.07 8.04 4.35
CA GLN A 228 -6.35 6.60 4.19
C GLN A 228 -5.81 6.08 2.86
N GLN A 229 -5.96 6.85 1.78
CA GLN A 229 -5.38 6.52 0.49
C GLN A 229 -3.86 6.43 0.54
N ASP A 230 -3.18 7.26 1.35
CA ASP A 230 -1.72 7.23 1.54
C ASP A 230 -1.17 5.88 2.04
N ARG A 231 -2.03 5.01 2.58
CA ARG A 231 -1.65 3.64 3.00
C ARG A 231 -1.45 2.68 1.84
N PHE A 232 -2.10 2.92 0.71
CA PHE A 232 -1.85 2.15 -0.51
C PHE A 232 -0.56 2.63 -1.16
N MET A 233 0.27 1.68 -1.58
CA MET A 233 1.53 1.98 -2.26
C MET A 233 1.28 2.62 -3.62
N PHE A 234 0.42 1.99 -4.41
CA PHE A 234 0.05 2.43 -5.75
C PHE A 234 -1.45 2.65 -5.88
N LYS A 235 -1.80 3.65 -6.68
CA LYS A 235 -3.11 3.79 -7.33
C LYS A 235 -2.90 3.53 -8.81
N ILE A 236 -3.47 2.44 -9.31
CA ILE A 236 -3.31 1.96 -10.68
C ILE A 236 -4.60 2.17 -11.44
N PHE A 237 -4.54 2.79 -12.59
CA PHE A 237 -5.67 2.89 -13.49
C PHE A 237 -5.75 1.64 -14.39
N VAL A 238 -6.94 1.06 -14.45
CA VAL A 238 -7.25 -0.05 -15.34
C VAL A 238 -8.08 0.51 -16.48
N GLU A 239 -7.45 0.65 -17.62
CA GLU A 239 -8.06 1.25 -18.81
C GLU A 239 -8.81 0.20 -19.65
N TYR A 240 -9.62 0.67 -20.61
CA TYR A 240 -10.24 -0.19 -21.58
C TYR A 240 -9.16 -0.86 -22.45
N PRO A 241 -9.37 -2.14 -22.84
CA PRO A 241 -8.47 -2.77 -23.78
C PRO A 241 -8.51 -2.08 -25.14
N SER A 242 -7.42 -2.15 -25.89
CA SER A 242 -7.38 -1.73 -27.29
C SER A 242 -8.33 -2.58 -28.15
N PHE A 243 -8.63 -2.13 -29.37
CA PHE A 243 -9.49 -2.88 -30.28
C PHE A 243 -9.00 -4.32 -30.53
N ASP A 244 -7.69 -4.49 -30.71
CA ASP A 244 -7.10 -5.81 -30.96
C ASP A 244 -7.17 -6.73 -29.74
N GLU A 245 -6.96 -6.16 -28.54
CA GLU A 245 -7.11 -6.88 -27.28
C GLU A 245 -8.58 -7.26 -27.03
N GLU A 246 -9.51 -6.33 -27.28
CA GLU A 246 -10.94 -6.60 -27.11
C GLU A 246 -11.44 -7.67 -28.08
N PHE A 247 -10.95 -7.67 -29.32
CA PHE A 247 -11.20 -8.72 -30.29
C PHE A 247 -10.71 -10.08 -29.79
N GLU A 248 -9.49 -10.14 -29.25
CA GLU A 248 -8.92 -11.37 -28.71
C GLU A 248 -9.67 -11.83 -27.44
N VAL A 249 -10.09 -10.91 -26.57
CA VAL A 249 -10.97 -11.21 -25.42
C VAL A 249 -12.26 -11.88 -25.91
N ALA A 250 -12.95 -11.25 -26.88
CA ALA A 250 -14.20 -11.79 -27.42
C ALA A 250 -14.00 -13.21 -28.00
N ARG A 251 -12.91 -13.42 -28.77
CA ARG A 251 -12.59 -14.71 -29.36
C ARG A 251 -12.33 -15.80 -28.30
N ARG A 252 -11.59 -15.49 -27.25
CA ARG A 252 -11.23 -16.46 -26.17
C ARG A 252 -12.40 -16.77 -25.26
N THR A 253 -13.16 -15.74 -24.86
CA THR A 253 -14.22 -15.91 -23.83
C THR A 253 -15.49 -16.53 -24.38
N THR A 254 -15.73 -16.47 -25.69
CA THR A 254 -16.88 -17.12 -26.36
C THR A 254 -16.57 -18.54 -26.83
N GLY A 255 -15.33 -19.00 -26.70
CA GLY A 255 -14.91 -20.37 -27.02
C GLY A 255 -15.12 -21.35 -25.86
N THR A 256 -14.82 -22.62 -26.09
CA THR A 256 -14.94 -23.71 -25.10
C THR A 256 -13.61 -24.03 -24.40
N THR A 257 -12.54 -23.30 -24.71
CA THR A 257 -11.20 -23.58 -24.18
C THR A 257 -11.07 -23.13 -22.73
N THR A 258 -10.72 -24.03 -21.85
CA THR A 258 -10.36 -23.75 -20.48
C THR A 258 -8.84 -23.86 -20.31
N HIS A 259 -8.23 -22.92 -19.62
CA HIS A 259 -6.80 -22.95 -19.33
C HIS A 259 -6.56 -23.20 -17.85
N GLU A 260 -5.70 -24.15 -17.54
CA GLU A 260 -5.24 -24.38 -16.17
C GLU A 260 -4.03 -23.51 -15.88
N ILE A 261 -4.03 -22.92 -14.69
CA ILE A 261 -2.93 -22.10 -14.17
C ILE A 261 -2.07 -22.96 -13.27
N THR A 262 -0.79 -22.99 -13.57
CA THR A 262 0.22 -23.67 -12.74
C THR A 262 0.89 -22.67 -11.81
N PRO A 263 1.05 -23.00 -10.52
CA PRO A 263 1.82 -22.17 -9.59
C PRO A 263 3.27 -21.98 -10.06
N VAL A 264 3.77 -20.76 -9.93
CA VAL A 264 5.15 -20.37 -10.29
C VAL A 264 6.02 -20.17 -9.06
N LEU A 265 5.45 -19.57 -8.00
CA LEU A 265 6.11 -19.31 -6.73
C LEU A 265 5.20 -19.77 -5.59
N SER A 266 5.80 -20.21 -4.48
CA SER A 266 5.08 -20.45 -3.22
C SER A 266 5.04 -19.19 -2.35
N ALA A 267 4.16 -19.17 -1.34
CA ALA A 267 4.08 -18.07 -0.37
C ALA A 267 5.40 -17.85 0.37
N GLU A 268 6.11 -18.91 0.74
CA GLU A 268 7.43 -18.85 1.41
C GLU A 268 8.48 -18.22 0.50
N GLU A 269 8.49 -18.59 -0.80
CA GLU A 269 9.39 -17.98 -1.77
C GLU A 269 9.13 -16.50 -1.95
N ILE A 270 7.86 -16.08 -1.98
CA ILE A 270 7.48 -14.66 -2.08
C ILE A 270 7.98 -13.90 -0.85
N THR A 271 7.79 -14.41 0.37
CA THR A 271 8.28 -13.79 1.61
C THR A 271 9.81 -13.66 1.61
N ARG A 272 10.52 -14.69 1.13
CA ARG A 272 11.98 -14.62 0.95
C ARG A 272 12.36 -13.53 -0.07
N LEU A 273 11.73 -13.49 -1.23
CA LEU A 273 12.01 -12.50 -2.28
C LEU A 273 11.68 -11.07 -1.82
N GLN A 274 10.62 -10.86 -1.05
CA GLN A 274 10.30 -9.58 -0.42
C GLN A 274 11.42 -9.09 0.52
N THR A 275 12.07 -10.00 1.22
CA THR A 275 13.21 -9.68 2.09
C THR A 275 14.42 -9.27 1.25
N LEU A 276 14.69 -9.98 0.15
CA LEU A 276 15.78 -9.66 -0.78
C LEU A 276 15.61 -8.30 -1.46
N VAL A 277 14.37 -7.92 -1.84
CA VAL A 277 14.07 -6.60 -2.42
C VAL A 277 14.59 -5.47 -1.53
N ARG A 278 14.44 -5.58 -0.20
CA ARG A 278 14.95 -4.56 0.73
C ARG A 278 16.47 -4.44 0.70
N GLY A 279 17.18 -5.53 0.40
CA GLY A 279 18.64 -5.60 0.28
C GLY A 279 19.22 -5.01 -1.01
N VAL A 280 18.39 -4.65 -2.02
CA VAL A 280 18.88 -4.07 -3.27
C VAL A 280 19.66 -2.77 -3.01
N PRO A 281 20.91 -2.64 -3.49
CA PRO A 281 21.65 -1.42 -3.33
C PRO A 281 21.02 -0.28 -4.14
N ILE A 282 21.06 0.90 -3.55
CA ILE A 282 20.61 2.14 -4.17
C ILE A 282 21.64 3.24 -3.85
N SER A 283 22.01 4.05 -4.84
CA SER A 283 22.92 5.15 -4.63
C SER A 283 22.22 6.34 -3.98
N ASP A 284 22.98 7.16 -3.24
CA ASP A 284 22.47 8.39 -2.65
C ASP A 284 21.88 9.34 -3.70
N HIS A 285 22.46 9.36 -4.90
CA HIS A 285 21.94 10.14 -6.02
C HIS A 285 20.49 9.75 -6.35
N VAL A 286 20.19 8.46 -6.48
CA VAL A 286 18.82 7.99 -6.78
C VAL A 286 17.84 8.29 -5.64
N ILE A 287 18.31 8.20 -4.37
CA ILE A 287 17.52 8.60 -3.21
C ILE A 287 17.21 10.11 -3.28
N ARG A 288 18.20 10.94 -3.60
CA ARG A 288 18.03 12.39 -3.75
C ARG A 288 17.10 12.75 -4.91
N TYR A 289 17.16 12.01 -6.01
CA TYR A 289 16.22 12.16 -7.13
C TYR A 289 14.78 11.87 -6.68
N ALA A 290 14.54 10.76 -5.97
CA ALA A 290 13.21 10.44 -5.43
C ALA A 290 12.71 11.52 -4.45
N LEU A 291 13.59 12.02 -3.56
CA LEU A 291 13.30 13.14 -2.67
C LEU A 291 12.93 14.41 -3.44
N SER A 292 13.67 14.71 -4.51
CA SER A 292 13.43 15.90 -5.34
C SER A 292 12.04 15.85 -5.99
N LEU A 293 11.66 14.70 -6.57
CA LEU A 293 10.32 14.52 -7.14
C LEU A 293 9.21 14.77 -6.10
N VAL A 294 9.32 14.16 -4.91
CA VAL A 294 8.29 14.30 -3.88
C VAL A 294 8.26 15.71 -3.30
N ARG A 295 9.41 16.34 -3.05
CA ARG A 295 9.45 17.69 -2.48
C ARG A 295 8.87 18.74 -3.41
N GLN A 296 9.05 18.59 -4.71
CA GLN A 296 8.45 19.50 -5.70
C GLN A 296 6.93 19.45 -5.72
N THR A 297 6.27 18.44 -5.15
CA THR A 297 4.80 18.44 -5.02
C THR A 297 4.29 19.33 -3.89
N ARG A 298 5.18 19.83 -2.98
CA ARG A 298 4.80 20.52 -1.74
C ARG A 298 4.82 22.03 -1.95
N ILE A 299 3.64 22.64 -2.03
CA ILE A 299 3.46 24.08 -2.15
C ILE A 299 4.22 24.84 -1.04
N GLY A 300 4.72 26.02 -1.37
CA GLY A 300 5.44 26.89 -0.43
C GLY A 300 6.81 26.37 0.03
N SER A 301 7.33 25.28 -0.56
CA SER A 301 8.67 24.79 -0.31
C SER A 301 9.67 25.43 -1.29
N ASP A 302 10.94 25.55 -0.89
CA ASP A 302 12.00 26.05 -1.80
C ASP A 302 12.14 25.11 -3.02
N GLY A 303 12.28 25.70 -4.20
CA GLY A 303 12.53 25.00 -5.45
C GLY A 303 11.32 24.30 -6.08
N VAL A 304 10.12 24.65 -5.63
CA VAL A 304 8.87 24.20 -6.24
C VAL A 304 8.65 24.95 -7.58
N PRO A 305 8.33 24.23 -8.66
CA PRO A 305 7.99 24.88 -9.93
C PRO A 305 6.71 25.71 -9.84
N ASP A 306 6.65 26.84 -10.53
CA ASP A 306 5.50 27.78 -10.51
C ASP A 306 4.16 27.07 -10.84
N PHE A 307 4.17 26.11 -11.75
CA PHE A 307 2.95 25.37 -12.11
C PHE A 307 2.42 24.48 -10.96
N VAL A 308 3.28 24.09 -10.03
CA VAL A 308 2.82 23.33 -8.85
C VAL A 308 2.12 24.26 -7.87
N ASP A 309 2.68 25.45 -7.60
CA ASP A 309 2.02 26.45 -6.76
C ASP A 309 0.69 26.91 -7.38
N GLN A 310 0.57 26.90 -8.72
CA GLN A 310 -0.65 27.24 -9.44
C GLN A 310 -1.74 26.17 -9.34
N TYR A 311 -1.38 24.87 -9.37
CA TYR A 311 -2.33 23.77 -9.58
C TYR A 311 -2.49 22.81 -8.43
N VAL A 312 -1.54 22.77 -7.47
CA VAL A 312 -1.59 21.85 -6.33
C VAL A 312 -2.15 22.56 -5.10
N GLY A 313 -3.10 21.93 -4.43
CA GLY A 313 -3.60 22.35 -3.13
C GLY A 313 -2.87 21.71 -1.96
N TRP A 314 -2.41 20.44 -2.15
CA TRP A 314 -1.68 19.68 -1.13
C TRP A 314 -0.73 18.68 -1.78
N GLY A 315 0.50 18.58 -1.28
CA GLY A 315 1.55 17.72 -1.83
C GLY A 315 1.81 16.44 -1.01
N ALA A 316 2.59 15.54 -1.59
CA ALA A 316 2.85 14.21 -1.05
C ALA A 316 3.72 14.22 0.23
N GLY A 317 3.39 13.31 1.14
CA GLY A 317 4.11 13.08 2.40
C GLY A 317 5.39 12.23 2.25
N PRO A 318 6.16 12.01 3.35
CA PRO A 318 7.41 11.22 3.33
C PRO A 318 7.22 9.76 2.90
N ARG A 319 6.05 9.16 3.11
CA ARG A 319 5.73 7.78 2.70
C ARG A 319 5.86 7.59 1.20
N ALA A 320 5.59 8.64 0.40
CA ALA A 320 5.79 8.59 -1.05
C ALA A 320 7.24 8.28 -1.43
N VAL A 321 8.22 8.91 -0.76
CA VAL A 321 9.66 8.63 -1.01
C VAL A 321 9.99 7.17 -0.67
N GLN A 322 9.48 6.66 0.45
CA GLN A 322 9.70 5.27 0.85
C GLN A 322 9.15 4.30 -0.19
N TYR A 323 7.96 4.55 -0.71
CA TYR A 323 7.34 3.71 -1.73
C TYR A 323 8.02 3.82 -3.10
N LEU A 324 8.50 4.99 -3.50
CA LEU A 324 9.31 5.15 -4.71
C LEU A 324 10.60 4.32 -4.61
N ILE A 325 11.29 4.37 -3.49
CA ILE A 325 12.52 3.61 -3.27
C ILE A 325 12.26 2.10 -3.24
N LEU A 326 11.28 1.65 -2.46
CA LEU A 326 10.96 0.22 -2.37
C LEU A 326 10.45 -0.33 -3.70
N GLY A 327 9.59 0.41 -4.37
CA GLY A 327 9.09 0.04 -5.70
C GLY A 327 10.21 0.02 -6.75
N GLY A 328 11.11 1.02 -6.72
CA GLY A 328 12.28 1.05 -7.60
C GLY A 328 13.19 -0.17 -7.41
N LYS A 329 13.39 -0.60 -6.16
CA LYS A 329 14.14 -1.83 -5.84
C LYS A 329 13.46 -3.07 -6.40
N ALA A 330 12.15 -3.21 -6.19
CA ALA A 330 11.38 -4.34 -6.72
C ALA A 330 11.37 -4.34 -8.26
N ARG A 331 11.17 -3.16 -8.89
CA ARG A 331 11.18 -3.01 -10.34
C ARG A 331 12.52 -3.41 -10.94
N ALA A 332 13.64 -2.93 -10.37
CA ALA A 332 14.97 -3.30 -10.83
C ALA A 332 15.18 -4.81 -10.84
N LEU A 333 14.76 -5.51 -9.78
CA LEU A 333 14.87 -6.97 -9.71
C LEU A 333 13.97 -7.70 -10.70
N LEU A 334 12.72 -7.26 -10.87
CA LEU A 334 11.79 -7.82 -11.83
C LEU A 334 12.29 -7.66 -13.28
N GLU A 335 13.11 -6.64 -13.53
CA GLU A 335 13.82 -6.43 -14.82
C GLU A 335 15.21 -7.12 -14.88
N GLY A 336 15.58 -7.90 -13.85
CA GLY A 336 16.86 -8.64 -13.80
C GLY A 336 18.09 -7.77 -13.49
N ARG A 337 17.88 -6.55 -12.97
CA ARG A 337 18.95 -5.62 -12.56
C ARG A 337 19.19 -5.66 -11.06
N TYR A 338 20.44 -5.44 -10.63
CA TYR A 338 20.86 -5.51 -9.22
C TYR A 338 20.97 -4.18 -8.52
N HIS A 339 20.66 -3.09 -9.18
CA HIS A 339 20.73 -1.73 -8.65
C HIS A 339 19.59 -0.90 -9.20
N VAL A 340 19.19 0.08 -8.41
CA VAL A 340 18.10 1.00 -8.79
C VAL A 340 18.66 2.14 -9.62
N GLN A 341 17.92 2.52 -10.66
CA GLN A 341 18.21 3.67 -11.53
C GLN A 341 17.16 4.77 -11.35
N THR A 342 17.45 5.98 -11.79
CA THR A 342 16.50 7.11 -11.76
C THR A 342 15.25 6.83 -12.60
N GLU A 343 15.41 6.02 -13.67
CA GLU A 343 14.30 5.57 -14.52
C GLU A 343 13.30 4.69 -13.77
N ASP A 344 13.75 3.90 -12.79
CA ASP A 344 12.86 3.08 -11.97
C ASP A 344 11.98 3.96 -11.08
N ILE A 345 12.56 5.00 -10.52
CA ILE A 345 11.84 5.98 -9.70
C ILE A 345 10.85 6.77 -10.55
N ALA A 346 11.30 7.27 -11.72
CA ALA A 346 10.45 8.03 -12.63
C ALA A 346 9.24 7.22 -13.12
N ALA A 347 9.44 5.95 -13.49
CA ALA A 347 8.36 5.07 -13.96
C ALA A 347 7.28 4.80 -12.91
N LEU A 348 7.63 4.90 -11.62
CA LEU A 348 6.72 4.67 -10.52
C LEU A 348 6.14 5.97 -9.91
N ALA A 349 6.58 7.13 -10.39
CA ALA A 349 6.17 8.40 -9.82
C ALA A 349 4.66 8.63 -9.93
N ALA A 350 4.05 8.41 -11.10
CA ALA A 350 2.61 8.59 -11.29
C ALA A 350 1.77 7.66 -10.39
N PRO A 351 1.94 6.33 -10.39
CA PRO A 351 1.14 5.46 -9.55
C PRO A 351 1.37 5.66 -8.03
N VAL A 352 2.52 6.20 -7.61
CA VAL A 352 2.79 6.54 -6.21
C VAL A 352 2.21 7.90 -5.81
N LEU A 353 2.28 8.90 -6.67
CA LEU A 353 1.99 10.29 -6.31
C LEU A 353 0.54 10.72 -6.59
N ARG A 354 -0.13 10.14 -7.59
CA ARG A 354 -1.45 10.60 -8.07
C ARG A 354 -2.54 10.66 -6.99
N HIS A 355 -2.50 9.80 -5.99
CA HIS A 355 -3.44 9.76 -4.88
C HIS A 355 -2.91 10.41 -3.60
N ARG A 356 -1.73 11.02 -3.66
CA ARG A 356 -1.06 11.74 -2.58
C ARG A 356 -0.96 13.24 -2.81
N MET A 357 -1.40 13.67 -3.98
CA MET A 357 -1.51 15.07 -4.35
C MET A 357 -2.98 15.44 -4.53
N VAL A 358 -3.37 16.56 -3.97
CA VAL A 358 -4.70 17.14 -4.18
C VAL A 358 -4.53 18.32 -5.10
N VAL A 359 -5.19 18.29 -6.24
CA VAL A 359 -5.24 19.42 -7.14
C VAL A 359 -6.19 20.50 -6.61
N ASN A 360 -5.96 21.75 -6.96
CA ASN A 360 -6.83 22.84 -6.55
C ASN A 360 -7.93 23.11 -7.60
N PHE A 361 -8.87 23.99 -7.25
CA PHE A 361 -9.99 24.34 -8.12
C PHE A 361 -9.55 24.88 -9.50
N THR A 362 -8.42 25.58 -9.57
CA THR A 362 -7.89 26.06 -10.85
C THR A 362 -7.52 24.91 -11.78
N ALA A 363 -6.82 23.90 -11.26
CA ALA A 363 -6.48 22.71 -12.02
C ALA A 363 -7.74 21.96 -12.47
N GLU A 364 -8.72 21.77 -11.58
CA GLU A 364 -9.99 21.11 -11.92
C GLU A 364 -10.74 21.85 -13.05
N SER A 365 -10.80 23.17 -12.97
CA SER A 365 -11.48 23.98 -13.99
C SER A 365 -10.78 24.00 -15.36
N GLU A 366 -9.46 23.80 -15.38
CA GLU A 366 -8.65 23.70 -16.59
C GLU A 366 -8.50 22.24 -17.08
N GLY A 367 -9.03 21.26 -16.35
CA GLY A 367 -8.95 19.85 -16.69
C GLY A 367 -7.53 19.26 -16.50
N ILE A 368 -6.71 19.87 -15.62
CA ILE A 368 -5.37 19.41 -15.33
C ILE A 368 -5.41 18.35 -14.23
N THR A 369 -4.87 17.17 -14.55
CA THR A 369 -4.85 16.03 -13.65
C THR A 369 -3.57 15.96 -12.82
N SER A 370 -3.60 15.22 -11.70
CA SER A 370 -2.41 14.93 -10.90
C SER A 370 -1.30 14.24 -11.72
N ASP A 371 -1.66 13.36 -12.66
CA ASP A 371 -0.69 12.68 -13.53
C ASP A 371 0.04 13.66 -14.43
N GLN A 372 -0.65 14.60 -15.06
CA GLN A 372 -0.03 15.63 -15.89
C GLN A 372 0.94 16.52 -15.09
N ILE A 373 0.60 16.79 -13.82
CA ILE A 373 1.51 17.54 -12.93
C ILE A 373 2.75 16.70 -12.62
N VAL A 374 2.59 15.40 -12.32
CA VAL A 374 3.71 14.49 -12.06
C VAL A 374 4.61 14.37 -13.28
N ASP A 375 4.06 14.21 -14.48
CA ASP A 375 4.84 14.14 -15.72
C ASP A 375 5.69 15.39 -15.92
N ARG A 376 5.10 16.59 -15.71
CA ARG A 376 5.86 17.85 -15.78
C ARG A 376 6.95 17.97 -14.72
N ILE A 377 6.72 17.45 -13.51
CA ILE A 377 7.74 17.38 -12.46
C ILE A 377 8.89 16.47 -12.90
N ILE A 378 8.59 15.27 -13.44
CA ILE A 378 9.60 14.33 -13.94
C ILE A 378 10.44 14.97 -15.06
N GLU A 379 9.79 15.61 -16.03
CA GLU A 379 10.45 16.29 -17.15
C GLU A 379 11.36 17.44 -16.70
N SER A 380 10.94 18.18 -15.67
CA SER A 380 11.68 19.33 -15.15
C SER A 380 12.80 18.95 -14.16
N THR A 381 12.87 17.69 -13.72
CA THR A 381 13.85 17.23 -12.72
C THR A 381 15.04 16.55 -13.40
N PRO A 382 16.26 17.09 -13.25
CA PRO A 382 17.45 16.47 -13.83
C PRO A 382 17.69 15.06 -13.30
N LYS A 383 18.05 14.13 -14.20
CA LYS A 383 18.34 12.74 -13.84
C LYS A 383 19.81 12.48 -13.53
N SER A 384 20.71 13.30 -14.05
CA SER A 384 22.15 13.17 -13.78
C SER A 384 22.50 13.77 -12.42
N GLU A 385 23.50 13.21 -11.73
CA GLU A 385 23.94 13.71 -10.43
C GLU A 385 24.51 15.13 -10.53
N ASP A 386 25.34 15.37 -11.53
CA ASP A 386 25.96 16.67 -11.75
C ASP A 386 24.96 17.79 -12.03
N ASP A 387 23.93 17.51 -12.83
CA ASP A 387 22.91 18.48 -13.15
C ASP A 387 21.97 18.72 -11.97
N LEU A 388 21.64 17.67 -11.22
CA LEU A 388 20.81 17.78 -10.02
C LEU A 388 21.53 18.60 -8.91
N GLN A 389 22.86 18.43 -8.77
CA GLN A 389 23.68 19.21 -7.83
C GLN A 389 23.82 20.68 -8.23
N ARG A 390 23.91 20.97 -9.54
CA ARG A 390 24.04 22.32 -10.07
C ARG A 390 22.74 23.11 -10.06
N ASP A 391 21.60 22.44 -10.04
CA ASP A 391 20.30 23.09 -10.06
C ASP A 391 20.02 23.81 -8.71
N PRO A 392 19.84 25.16 -8.72
CA PRO A 392 19.63 25.92 -7.50
C PRO A 392 18.41 25.46 -6.67
N ARG A 393 17.42 24.87 -7.31
CA ARG A 393 16.20 24.35 -6.66
C ARG A 393 16.50 23.24 -5.65
N PHE A 394 17.57 22.48 -5.88
CA PHE A 394 17.88 21.29 -5.10
C PHE A 394 19.11 21.42 -4.19
N GLN A 395 19.80 22.56 -4.20
CA GLN A 395 21.03 22.77 -3.41
C GLN A 395 20.88 22.41 -1.93
N LYS A 396 19.71 22.70 -1.31
CA LYS A 396 19.46 22.35 0.09
C LYS A 396 19.34 20.84 0.34
N ILE A 397 19.01 20.04 -0.68
CA ILE A 397 18.96 18.58 -0.59
C ILE A 397 20.38 17.98 -0.55
N PHE A 398 21.36 18.69 -1.10
CA PHE A 398 22.77 18.29 -1.11
C PHE A 398 23.57 18.87 0.06
N ALA A 399 23.07 19.89 0.74
CA ALA A 399 23.73 20.52 1.89
C ALA A 399 23.44 19.80 3.22
N ALA A 400 22.57 18.82 3.24
CA ALA A 400 22.21 18.01 4.40
C ALA A 400 22.89 16.65 4.36
#